data_bb285caaf417def5223db1a6dc17785b
#
_entry.id   bb285caaf417def5223db1a6dc17785b
#
_cell.length_a   1.000
_cell.length_b   1.000
_cell.length_c   1.000
_cell.angle_alpha   90.00
_cell.angle_beta   90.00
_cell.angle_gamma   90.00
#
_symmetry.space_group_name_H-M   'P 1'
#
loop_
_entity.id
_entity.type
_entity.pdbx_description
1 polymer ?
#
loop_
_entity_poly.entity_id
_entity_poly.type
_entity_poly.pdbx_seq_one_letter_code
_entity_poly.pdbx_strand_id
1 'polypeptide(L)'
;MTGVQTCALPIYVIAELEQADAVIPGLPVADTMKFAPGGVISKTVDRSAMWFVQTPQGFSFTKIRDAHRKAVRDEQNGLTDDAAVAEYAGMAVRIVTGEQSNAKLTTRSEDRKSVV
;
A
#
# COMPACT_ATOMS: atom_id res chain seq x y z
N MET A 1 -17.44 9.66 2.88
CA MET A 1 -16.99 9.49 2.19
C MET A 1 -17.07 10.18 1.29
N THR A 2 -17.25 10.61 1.02
CA THR A 2 -17.42 11.32 0.49
C THR A 2 -16.79 11.66 -0.63
N GLY A 3 -16.31 12.50 -0.90
CA GLY A 3 -15.79 12.97 -2.00
C GLY A 3 -15.21 12.07 -2.89
N VAL A 4 -15.16 11.07 -2.51
CA VAL A 4 -14.52 10.19 -3.27
C VAL A 4 -15.21 9.67 -4.31
N GLN A 5 -16.27 10.07 -4.46
CA GLN A 5 -17.01 9.60 -5.47
C GLN A 5 -16.42 9.68 -6.77
N THR A 6 -15.47 10.44 -6.96
CA THR A 6 -14.89 10.52 -8.26
C THR A 6 -13.86 9.45 -8.47
N CYS A 7 -13.59 8.64 -7.49
CA CYS A 7 -12.55 7.64 -7.58
C CYS A 7 -13.14 6.26 -7.38
N ALA A 8 -12.78 5.31 -8.19
CA ALA A 8 -13.29 3.96 -8.08
C ALA A 8 -12.55 3.12 -7.04
N LEU A 9 -11.40 3.55 -6.58
CA LEU A 9 -10.62 2.76 -5.64
C LEU A 9 -11.33 2.38 -4.36
N PRO A 10 -12.03 3.30 -3.68
CA PRO A 10 -12.70 2.93 -2.45
C PRO A 10 -13.74 1.82 -2.66
N ILE A 11 -14.39 1.82 -3.81
CA ILE A 11 -15.39 0.82 -4.12
C ILE A 11 -14.74 -0.55 -4.30
N TYR A 12 -13.63 -0.61 -5.02
CA TYR A 12 -12.93 -1.86 -5.23
C TYR A 12 -12.37 -2.42 -3.93
N VAL A 13 -11.84 -1.55 -3.09
CA VAL A 13 -11.30 -1.97 -1.80
C VAL A 13 -12.41 -2.53 -0.92
N ILE A 14 -13.54 -1.84 -0.86
CA ILE A 14 -14.67 -2.28 -0.05
C ILE A 14 -15.19 -3.63 -0.53
N ALA A 15 -15.32 -3.79 -1.84
CA ALA A 15 -15.83 -5.03 -2.39
C ALA A 15 -14.92 -6.21 -2.07
N GLU A 16 -13.61 -6.00 -2.13
CA GLU A 16 -12.68 -7.07 -1.89
C GLU A 16 -12.60 -7.41 -0.40
N LEU A 17 -12.94 -6.49 0.48
CA LEU A 17 -12.93 -6.74 1.91
C LEU A 17 -13.93 -7.81 2.34
N GLU A 18 -14.87 -8.14 1.47
CA GLU A 18 -15.78 -9.23 1.77
C GLU A 18 -15.07 -10.57 1.72
N GLN A 19 -13.89 -10.62 1.11
CA GLN A 19 -13.16 -11.86 0.93
C GLN A 19 -11.80 -11.88 1.61
N ALA A 20 -11.39 -10.79 2.20
CA ALA A 20 -10.07 -10.70 2.83
C ALA A 20 -10.12 -9.82 4.06
N ASP A 21 -9.15 -9.97 4.95
CA ASP A 21 -9.10 -9.19 6.18
C ASP A 21 -8.52 -7.80 5.95
N ALA A 22 -7.73 -7.64 4.91
CA ALA A 22 -7.12 -6.38 4.57
C ALA A 22 -6.94 -6.30 3.07
N VAL A 23 -7.17 -5.14 2.50
CA VAL A 23 -7.05 -4.93 1.05
C VAL A 23 -6.36 -3.60 0.79
N ILE A 24 -5.35 -3.62 -0.04
CA ILE A 24 -4.67 -2.38 -0.42
C ILE A 24 -4.67 -2.27 -1.93
N PRO A 25 -4.80 -1.06 -2.47
CA PRO A 25 -4.67 -0.86 -3.90
C PRO A 25 -3.20 -0.68 -4.26
N GLY A 26 -2.84 -1.05 -5.46
CA GLY A 26 -1.47 -0.87 -5.93
C GLY A 26 -1.38 -0.99 -7.42
N LEU A 27 -0.20 -0.71 -7.94
CA LEU A 27 0.08 -0.84 -9.36
C LEU A 27 1.30 -1.72 -9.53
N PRO A 28 1.29 -2.65 -10.50
CA PRO A 28 2.48 -3.45 -10.74
C PRO A 28 3.63 -2.56 -11.16
N VAL A 29 4.83 -2.91 -10.74
CA VAL A 29 6.02 -2.16 -11.13
C VAL A 29 6.34 -2.49 -12.58
N ALA A 30 6.40 -1.46 -13.44
CA ALA A 30 6.67 -1.64 -14.84
C ALA A 30 8.13 -1.33 -15.23
N ASP A 31 8.82 -0.54 -14.43
CA ASP A 31 10.18 -0.13 -14.73
C ASP A 31 11.19 -1.09 -14.14
N THR A 32 12.36 -1.16 -14.73
CA THR A 32 13.44 -1.97 -14.19
C THR A 32 13.87 -1.40 -12.84
N MET A 33 14.00 -2.26 -11.85
CA MET A 33 14.44 -1.86 -10.53
C MET A 33 15.77 -2.49 -10.20
N LYS A 34 16.64 -1.71 -9.58
CA LYS A 34 17.98 -2.16 -9.18
C LYS A 34 18.14 -2.03 -7.68
N PHE A 35 18.81 -2.95 -7.08
CA PHE A 35 19.22 -2.83 -5.68
C PHE A 35 20.65 -2.30 -5.67
N ALA A 36 20.84 -1.10 -5.13
CA ALA A 36 22.14 -0.40 -5.27
C ALA A 36 22.54 0.29 -3.97
N PRO A 37 22.94 -0.48 -2.96
CA PRO A 37 23.39 0.12 -1.69
C PRO A 37 24.62 1.00 -1.95
N GLY A 38 24.56 2.21 -1.43
CA GLY A 38 25.67 3.16 -1.63
C GLY A 38 25.82 3.61 -3.07
N GLY A 39 24.82 3.40 -3.89
CA GLY A 39 24.86 3.85 -5.29
C GLY A 39 25.53 2.87 -6.25
N VAL A 40 26.01 1.75 -5.75
CA VAL A 40 26.61 0.73 -6.63
C VAL A 40 25.61 -0.39 -6.83
N ILE A 41 25.31 -0.68 -8.07
CA ILE A 41 24.30 -1.68 -8.39
C ILE A 41 24.78 -3.06 -7.98
N SER A 42 24.02 -3.70 -7.10
CA SER A 42 24.30 -5.03 -6.63
C SER A 42 23.55 -6.07 -7.46
N LYS A 43 22.31 -5.79 -7.77
CA LYS A 43 21.52 -6.74 -8.57
C LYS A 43 20.30 -6.04 -9.19
N THR A 44 19.75 -6.68 -10.20
CA THR A 44 18.48 -6.28 -10.75
C THR A 44 17.39 -7.04 -9.99
N VAL A 45 16.36 -6.32 -9.57
CA VAL A 45 15.27 -6.92 -8.81
C VAL A 45 14.23 -7.50 -9.78
N ASP A 46 13.76 -8.70 -9.51
CA ASP A 46 12.69 -9.29 -10.30
C ASP A 46 11.39 -8.54 -9.97
N ARG A 47 10.86 -7.82 -10.94
CA ARG A 47 9.69 -6.99 -10.70
C ARG A 47 8.36 -7.69 -10.95
N SER A 48 8.38 -8.96 -11.33
CA SER A 48 7.16 -9.65 -11.71
C SER A 48 6.13 -9.74 -10.60
N ALA A 49 6.53 -9.64 -9.35
CA ALA A 49 5.62 -9.66 -8.21
C ALA A 49 5.74 -8.42 -7.36
N MET A 50 6.27 -7.34 -7.91
CA MET A 50 6.46 -6.09 -7.17
C MET A 50 5.34 -5.11 -7.49
N TRP A 51 4.87 -4.41 -6.48
CA TRP A 51 3.76 -3.47 -6.61
C TRP A 51 4.08 -2.16 -5.89
N PHE A 52 3.65 -1.05 -6.48
CA PHE A 52 3.60 0.23 -5.77
C PHE A 52 2.30 0.28 -5.01
N VAL A 53 2.36 0.57 -3.72
CA VAL A 53 1.18 0.57 -2.86
C VAL A 53 0.54 1.94 -2.84
N GLN A 54 -0.76 1.97 -2.91
CA GLN A 54 -1.53 3.21 -2.91
C GLN A 54 -2.48 3.25 -1.72
N THR A 55 -3.28 4.28 -1.63
CA THR A 55 -4.34 4.45 -0.62
C THR A 55 -5.64 4.71 -1.38
N PRO A 56 -6.79 4.50 -0.76
CA PRO A 56 -7.01 4.09 0.63
C PRO A 56 -6.74 2.62 0.83
N GLN A 57 -6.40 2.25 2.05
CA GLN A 57 -6.20 0.85 2.43
C GLN A 57 -7.38 0.45 3.32
N GLY A 58 -7.95 -0.71 3.07
CA GLY A 58 -9.12 -1.17 3.79
C GLY A 58 -8.80 -2.35 4.70
N PHE A 59 -9.42 -2.36 5.88
CA PHE A 59 -9.15 -3.41 6.86
C PHE A 59 -10.41 -3.77 7.63
N SER A 60 -10.49 -5.01 8.09
CA SER A 60 -11.46 -5.39 9.09
C SER A 60 -11.08 -4.65 10.38
N PHE A 61 -11.99 -3.83 10.88
CA PHE A 61 -11.69 -2.94 12.03
C PHE A 61 -11.17 -3.72 13.23
N THR A 62 -11.86 -4.78 13.62
CA THR A 62 -11.46 -5.54 14.78
C THR A 62 -10.08 -6.14 14.61
N LYS A 63 -9.80 -6.67 13.43
CA LYS A 63 -8.53 -7.33 13.19
C LYS A 63 -7.37 -6.36 13.10
N ILE A 64 -7.57 -5.21 12.46
CA ILE A 64 -6.48 -4.23 12.38
C ILE A 64 -6.21 -3.59 13.74
N ARG A 65 -7.26 -3.42 14.55
CA ARG A 65 -7.08 -2.91 15.91
C ARG A 65 -6.23 -3.88 16.73
N ASP A 66 -6.54 -5.18 16.63
CA ASP A 66 -5.78 -6.18 17.38
C ASP A 66 -4.36 -6.29 16.84
N ALA A 67 -4.15 -6.08 15.54
CA ALA A 67 -2.83 -6.08 14.94
C ALA A 67 -1.98 -4.94 15.50
N HIS A 68 -2.57 -3.75 15.63
CA HIS A 68 -1.84 -2.62 16.21
C HIS A 68 -1.50 -2.88 17.68
N ARG A 69 -2.42 -3.48 18.41
CA ARG A 69 -2.15 -3.82 19.81
C ARG A 69 -1.01 -4.82 19.93
N LYS A 70 -0.98 -5.79 19.02
CA LYS A 70 0.11 -6.77 19.00
C LYS A 70 1.44 -6.10 18.70
N ALA A 71 1.47 -5.21 17.71
CA ALA A 71 2.71 -4.52 17.35
C ALA A 71 3.24 -3.66 18.51
N VAL A 72 2.34 -2.99 19.22
CA VAL A 72 2.74 -2.19 20.39
C VAL A 72 3.28 -3.10 21.48
N ARG A 73 2.58 -4.19 21.75
CA ARG A 73 3.01 -5.12 22.80
C ARG A 73 4.38 -5.70 22.51
N ASP A 74 4.67 -5.96 21.23
CA ASP A 74 5.93 -6.55 20.82
C ASP A 74 6.99 -5.49 20.50
N GLU A 75 6.67 -4.22 20.71
CA GLU A 75 7.59 -3.10 20.50
C GLU A 75 8.14 -3.01 19.08
N GLN A 76 7.30 -3.29 18.12
CA GLN A 76 7.67 -3.19 16.71
C GLN A 76 7.58 -1.75 16.24
N ASN A 77 8.67 -1.22 15.73
CA ASN A 77 8.74 0.18 15.34
C ASN A 77 9.06 0.45 13.88
N GLY A 78 9.33 -0.54 13.10
CA GLY A 78 9.72 -0.35 11.70
C GLY A 78 8.61 -0.52 10.70
N LEU A 79 7.36 -0.57 11.18
CA LEU A 79 6.24 -0.83 10.29
C LEU A 79 5.78 0.47 9.65
N THR A 80 5.84 0.53 8.34
CA THR A 80 5.71 1.79 7.60
C THR A 80 4.28 2.19 7.30
N ASP A 81 3.33 1.26 7.35
CA ASP A 81 1.92 1.59 7.10
C ASP A 81 1.04 0.54 7.78
N ASP A 82 -0.27 0.72 7.68
CA ASP A 82 -1.21 -0.21 8.30
C ASP A 82 -1.15 -1.59 7.67
N ALA A 83 -0.83 -1.66 6.39
CA ALA A 83 -0.67 -2.95 5.73
C ALA A 83 0.50 -3.72 6.33
N ALA A 84 1.60 -3.03 6.64
CA ALA A 84 2.74 -3.67 7.30
C ALA A 84 2.37 -4.19 8.68
N VAL A 85 1.54 -3.44 9.41
CA VAL A 85 1.06 -3.87 10.72
C VAL A 85 0.20 -5.13 10.56
N ALA A 86 -0.66 -5.15 9.56
CA ALA A 86 -1.53 -6.29 9.30
C ALA A 86 -0.69 -7.52 8.95
N GLU A 87 0.32 -7.35 8.11
CA GLU A 87 1.21 -8.44 7.74
C GLU A 87 1.95 -8.99 8.95
N TYR A 88 2.42 -8.11 9.82
CA TYR A 88 3.13 -8.52 11.02
C TYR A 88 2.23 -9.40 11.90
N ALA A 89 0.96 -9.09 11.95
CA ALA A 89 0.01 -9.85 12.78
C ALA A 89 -0.52 -11.10 12.09
N GLY A 90 -0.10 -11.38 10.87
CA GLY A 90 -0.52 -12.59 10.17
C GLY A 90 -1.86 -12.47 9.46
N MET A 91 -2.36 -11.27 9.25
CA MET A 91 -3.61 -11.08 8.52
C MET A 91 -3.39 -11.38 7.03
N ALA A 92 -4.43 -11.83 6.37
CA ALA A 92 -4.39 -12.02 4.93
C ALA A 92 -4.58 -10.64 4.28
N VAL A 93 -3.54 -10.14 3.63
CA VAL A 93 -3.57 -8.83 2.99
C VAL A 93 -3.55 -9.06 1.49
N ARG A 94 -4.58 -8.57 0.80
CA ARG A 94 -4.69 -8.72 -0.65
C ARG A 94 -4.46 -7.39 -1.33
N ILE A 95 -3.91 -7.44 -2.54
CA ILE A 95 -3.71 -6.24 -3.32
C ILE A 95 -4.67 -6.25 -4.50
N VAL A 96 -5.26 -5.10 -4.80
CA VAL A 96 -6.12 -4.95 -5.97
C VAL A 96 -5.52 -3.88 -6.86
N THR A 97 -5.79 -3.94 -8.15
CA THR A 97 -5.25 -2.95 -9.07
C THR A 97 -5.83 -1.58 -8.77
N GLY A 98 -4.96 -0.62 -8.57
CA GLY A 98 -5.35 0.75 -8.30
C GLY A 98 -5.41 1.59 -9.57
N GLU A 99 -5.23 2.87 -9.41
CA GLU A 99 -5.29 3.81 -10.53
C GLU A 99 -4.05 4.66 -10.60
N GLN A 100 -3.58 4.86 -11.82
CA GLN A 100 -2.39 5.67 -12.05
C GLN A 100 -2.56 7.09 -11.50
N SER A 101 -3.76 7.63 -11.60
CA SER A 101 -4.03 8.98 -11.14
C SER A 101 -4.01 9.11 -9.62
N ASN A 102 -3.93 8.01 -8.89
CA ASN A 102 -3.89 8.03 -7.44
C ASN A 102 -2.47 7.95 -6.88
N ALA A 103 -1.49 8.37 -7.66
CA ALA A 103 -0.12 8.35 -7.20
C ALA A 103 0.09 9.33 -6.05
N LYS A 104 0.88 8.91 -5.07
CA LYS A 104 1.13 9.74 -3.91
C LYS A 104 2.08 10.87 -4.27
N LEU A 105 1.81 12.06 -3.76
CA LEU A 105 2.66 13.21 -4.01
C LEU A 105 3.84 13.18 -3.05
N THR A 106 5.01 12.90 -3.56
CA THR A 106 6.20 12.80 -2.72
C THR A 106 7.31 13.72 -3.15
N THR A 107 7.18 14.40 -4.29
CA THR A 107 8.21 15.30 -4.76
C THR A 107 7.60 16.61 -5.17
N ARG A 108 8.42 17.64 -5.25
CA ARG A 108 7.96 18.94 -5.65
C ARG A 108 7.39 18.92 -7.06
N SER A 109 8.01 18.19 -7.93
CA SER A 109 7.54 18.10 -9.31
C SER A 109 6.15 17.47 -9.38
N GLU A 110 5.91 16.42 -8.62
CA GLU A 110 4.60 15.80 -8.58
C GLU A 110 3.58 16.73 -7.96
N ASP A 111 3.97 17.47 -6.95
CA ASP A 111 3.09 18.41 -6.31
C ASP A 111 2.63 19.47 -7.30
N ARG A 112 3.54 20.01 -8.09
CA ARG A 112 3.16 21.00 -9.08
C ARG A 112 2.23 20.44 -10.13
N LYS A 113 2.44 19.22 -10.54
CA LYS A 113 1.56 18.61 -11.52
C LYS A 113 0.17 18.41 -10.94
N SER A 114 0.09 18.12 -9.67
CA SER A 114 -1.18 17.87 -9.08
C SER A 114 -2.02 19.08 -8.88
N VAL A 115 -1.44 20.18 -8.66
CA VAL A 115 -2.20 21.38 -8.40
C VAL A 115 -2.64 22.06 -9.66
N VAL A 116 -2.19 21.62 -10.77
CA VAL A 116 -2.63 22.22 -12.02
C VAL A 116 -4.00 21.69 -12.49
#